data_c0d6da8064e9620ff2b6143117bc6105
#
_entry.id   c0d6da8064e9620ff2b6143117bc6105
#
_cell.length_a   1.000
_cell.length_b   1.000
_cell.length_c   1.000
_cell.angle_alpha   90.00
_cell.angle_beta   90.00
_cell.angle_gamma   90.00
#
_symmetry.space_group_name_H-M   'P 1'
#
loop_
_entity.id
_entity.type
_entity.pdbx_description
1 polymer ?
#
loop_
_entity_poly.entity_id
_entity_poly.type
_entity_poly.pdbx_seq_one_letter_code
_entity_poly.pdbx_strand_id
1 'polypeptide(L)'
;MSRSAILAATSLGCFIAADEAAAAPAAPTNFTVTVMSHDKVILRWTDNSTDETGFELLYRIGTVGEFISLGGVVANTVEVPLTTAANITYQFEVRAYIAGTPYEFSSTVGPVTITTPAYQVTSSGNNFALLGQPYSFQITSNQPSLAWLYSINALPPGLTLNSTTGVISGTPTAIGKAYGNITIEHSDGKIALGELTLRVFKPVPSLAAPVVSTPLSPVSVALGSSTTIPLGSSFVDPDVSSAARLVTDLGTVDFAFYPESAPQTVANFLGYVTRGDFTNSFFHRSISGFIIQGGGFRADATASAIPTQAPVVNEPAITNGLGTIAMAKLGGNPDSATNQFFVNLADNSANLNNQNDGFTVFGRVAGNGMQVFNAIAALNKANYTTVNGALLDTPVRVTPAPAVYNSANLVRMSSVTHQAPLSFTVLSSAPAVATAAITGSELTVSALAYGETTLTVTATDLDGQSVSSEFKVTVLDSYAAWAARQGFANVPDSAPTADPDNDGLTNFEEFALATPPLAPTPDMPRSEVLNGHLQLAFTLNDEAGITTTLQSTTDLASPWTDEWKSTDAQPHPWIATRTTSNGITSVLTRVPATVQDPTQPRKFLRLKFN
;
A
#
# COMPACT_ATOMS: atom_id res chain seq x y z
N MET A 1 43.01 28.17 18.12
CA MET A 1 44.43 28.60 18.23
C MET A 1 45.29 27.36 18.10
N SER A 2 45.81 27.08 16.97
CA SER A 2 47.01 26.27 16.82
C SER A 2 47.64 26.62 15.49
N ARG A 3 48.77 27.28 15.52
CA ARG A 3 49.67 27.47 14.40
C ARG A 3 50.35 26.12 14.19
N SER A 4 50.22 25.50 13.02
CA SER A 4 51.27 24.71 12.37
C SER A 4 50.66 23.96 11.17
N ALA A 5 50.62 24.62 10.01
CA ALA A 5 50.74 23.88 8.78
C ALA A 5 52.24 23.82 8.46
N ILE A 6 52.91 22.70 8.76
CA ILE A 6 54.29 22.46 8.42
C ILE A 6 54.34 21.98 6.99
N LEU A 7 54.85 22.81 6.08
CA LEU A 7 55.31 22.34 4.76
C LEU A 7 56.67 21.64 4.96
N ALA A 8 56.76 20.36 4.65
CA ALA A 8 58.03 19.65 4.62
C ALA A 8 58.51 19.52 3.18
N ALA A 9 59.51 20.25 2.82
CA ALA A 9 60.31 20.02 1.62
C ALA A 9 61.48 19.09 2.00
N THR A 10 61.58 17.94 1.34
CA THR A 10 62.71 17.03 1.55
C THR A 10 63.82 17.36 0.54
N SER A 11 64.77 18.22 0.92
CA SER A 11 66.20 18.17 0.62
C SER A 11 66.90 19.45 1.09
N LEU A 12 67.76 19.31 2.05
CA LEU A 12 68.67 20.36 2.53
C LEU A 12 69.95 20.29 1.68
N GLY A 13 70.09 21.24 0.75
CA GLY A 13 71.37 21.42 0.04
C GLY A 13 72.29 22.36 0.81
N CYS A 14 73.49 21.91 1.11
CA CYS A 14 74.56 22.72 1.75
C CYS A 14 75.17 23.71 0.76
N PHE A 15 75.18 25.01 1.09
CA PHE A 15 75.74 26.08 0.25
C PHE A 15 77.24 26.28 0.52
N ILE A 16 78.08 26.23 -0.51
CA ILE A 16 79.48 26.64 -0.50
C ILE A 16 79.69 27.90 -1.35
N ALA A 17 80.24 28.94 -0.79
CA ALA A 17 80.46 30.23 -1.44
C ALA A 17 81.52 30.18 -2.55
N ALA A 18 81.28 30.74 -3.71
CA ALA A 18 82.30 31.06 -4.73
C ALA A 18 82.10 32.53 -5.16
N ASP A 19 83.24 33.22 -5.35
CA ASP A 19 83.38 34.66 -5.56
C ASP A 19 83.38 34.95 -7.08
N GLU A 20 82.36 35.60 -7.58
CA GLU A 20 82.23 36.53 -8.74
C GLU A 20 80.74 36.73 -9.01
N ALA A 21 80.29 38.01 -9.20
CA ALA A 21 78.91 38.33 -9.50
C ALA A 21 78.55 37.76 -10.88
N ALA A 22 77.96 36.60 -10.91
CA ALA A 22 77.37 36.01 -12.12
C ALA A 22 76.13 36.80 -12.55
N ALA A 23 75.88 36.90 -13.86
CA ALA A 23 74.64 37.50 -14.35
C ALA A 23 73.45 36.69 -13.88
N ALA A 24 72.36 37.37 -13.50
CA ALA A 24 71.14 36.68 -13.06
C ALA A 24 70.68 35.65 -14.11
N PRO A 25 70.31 34.43 -13.71
CA PRO A 25 69.90 33.36 -14.62
C PRO A 25 68.59 33.72 -15.34
N ALA A 26 68.29 33.05 -16.46
CA ALA A 26 67.02 33.24 -17.15
C ALA A 26 65.82 32.80 -16.28
N ALA A 27 64.78 33.63 -16.28
CA ALA A 27 63.57 33.30 -15.51
C ALA A 27 62.83 32.10 -16.11
N PRO A 28 62.28 31.18 -15.28
CA PRO A 28 61.40 30.12 -15.75
C PRO A 28 60.15 30.72 -16.43
N THR A 29 59.45 29.89 -17.23
CA THR A 29 58.16 30.29 -17.86
C THR A 29 57.11 29.21 -17.67
N ASN A 30 55.88 29.47 -18.08
CA ASN A 30 54.78 28.53 -18.02
C ASN A 30 54.53 27.94 -16.62
N PHE A 31 54.76 28.75 -15.56
CA PHE A 31 54.56 28.28 -14.19
C PHE A 31 53.07 27.98 -13.94
N THR A 32 52.82 26.76 -13.49
CA THR A 32 51.47 26.26 -13.17
C THR A 32 51.46 25.54 -11.83
N VAL A 33 50.35 25.57 -11.12
CA VAL A 33 50.11 24.82 -9.91
C VAL A 33 48.81 24.01 -10.09
N THR A 34 48.93 22.70 -10.05
CA THR A 34 47.78 21.78 -10.19
C THR A 34 47.42 21.21 -8.84
N VAL A 35 46.20 21.39 -8.42
CA VAL A 35 45.66 20.76 -7.20
C VAL A 35 45.35 19.29 -7.51
N MET A 36 46.03 18.37 -6.82
CA MET A 36 45.89 16.91 -6.97
C MET A 36 44.91 16.35 -5.95
N SER A 37 44.92 16.92 -4.73
CA SER A 37 44.01 16.54 -3.64
C SER A 37 43.88 17.68 -2.64
N HIS A 38 43.17 17.46 -1.53
CA HIS A 38 43.04 18.44 -0.44
C HIS A 38 44.38 18.84 0.19
N ASP A 39 45.38 17.97 0.09
CA ASP A 39 46.68 18.11 0.75
C ASP A 39 47.88 18.01 -0.20
N LYS A 40 47.64 17.94 -1.51
CA LYS A 40 48.70 17.79 -2.52
C LYS A 40 48.52 18.71 -3.71
N VAL A 41 49.59 19.37 -4.06
CA VAL A 41 49.67 20.16 -5.28
C VAL A 41 50.96 19.80 -6.04
N ILE A 42 50.96 20.00 -7.34
CA ILE A 42 52.15 19.84 -8.18
C ILE A 42 52.41 21.18 -8.83
N LEU A 43 53.65 21.67 -8.61
CA LEU A 43 54.19 22.86 -9.26
C LEU A 43 54.94 22.42 -10.51
N ARG A 44 54.70 23.08 -11.67
CA ARG A 44 55.41 22.83 -12.95
C ARG A 44 55.77 24.11 -13.60
N TRP A 45 56.95 24.14 -14.24
CA TRP A 45 57.45 25.28 -15.03
C TRP A 45 58.29 24.79 -16.17
N THR A 46 58.59 25.69 -17.11
CA THR A 46 59.59 25.48 -18.16
C THR A 46 60.90 26.11 -17.72
N ASP A 47 61.97 25.32 -17.75
CA ASP A 47 63.32 25.79 -17.54
C ASP A 47 63.83 26.50 -18.78
N ASN A 48 64.28 27.75 -18.64
CA ASN A 48 64.87 28.56 -19.70
C ASN A 48 66.32 28.96 -19.41
N SER A 49 66.88 28.54 -18.28
CA SER A 49 68.24 28.81 -17.92
C SER A 49 69.15 27.64 -18.36
N THR A 50 70.40 27.87 -18.49
CA THR A 50 71.43 26.87 -18.83
C THR A 50 72.58 26.91 -17.87
N ASP A 51 72.52 27.83 -16.90
CA ASP A 51 73.63 28.15 -15.97
C ASP A 51 73.12 28.27 -14.52
N GLU A 52 71.87 27.97 -14.25
CA GLU A 52 71.32 28.04 -12.90
C GLU A 52 71.89 26.94 -12.00
N THR A 53 71.99 27.22 -10.71
CA THR A 53 72.27 26.21 -9.67
C THR A 53 70.99 25.48 -9.27
N GLY A 54 69.84 26.11 -9.47
CA GLY A 54 68.52 25.54 -9.19
C GLY A 54 67.40 26.57 -9.23
N PHE A 55 66.24 26.14 -8.70
CA PHE A 55 65.04 27.00 -8.60
C PHE A 55 64.62 27.16 -7.15
N GLU A 56 64.31 28.37 -6.73
CA GLU A 56 63.70 28.64 -5.44
C GLU A 56 62.21 28.73 -5.60
N LEU A 57 61.50 27.99 -4.73
CA LEU A 57 60.05 27.98 -4.63
C LEU A 57 59.63 28.87 -3.47
N LEU A 58 58.66 29.75 -3.72
CA LEU A 58 58.11 30.63 -2.71
C LEU A 58 56.59 30.40 -2.58
N TYR A 59 56.06 30.62 -1.40
CA TYR A 59 54.64 30.53 -1.15
C TYR A 59 54.17 31.58 -0.15
N ARG A 60 52.88 31.86 -0.18
CA ARG A 60 52.15 32.49 0.95
C ARG A 60 50.78 31.91 1.12
N ILE A 61 50.22 32.04 2.32
CA ILE A 61 48.84 31.68 2.64
C ILE A 61 47.97 32.91 2.45
N GLY A 62 46.86 32.77 1.72
CA GLY A 62 45.98 33.87 1.31
C GLY A 62 46.55 34.64 0.12
N THR A 63 46.09 35.87 -0.08
CA THR A 63 46.44 36.72 -1.21
C THR A 63 47.22 37.96 -0.80
N VAL A 64 47.52 38.12 0.48
CA VAL A 64 48.26 39.26 1.06
C VAL A 64 49.37 38.79 2.00
N GLY A 65 50.39 39.59 2.18
CA GLY A 65 51.57 39.25 3.03
C GLY A 65 52.80 38.90 2.19
N GLU A 66 53.92 38.70 2.87
CA GLU A 66 55.18 38.34 2.26
C GLU A 66 55.22 36.90 1.78
N PHE A 67 55.96 36.62 0.71
CA PHE A 67 56.24 35.26 0.26
C PHE A 67 57.37 34.66 1.10
N ILE A 68 57.20 33.41 1.47
CA ILE A 68 58.13 32.64 2.28
C ILE A 68 58.80 31.61 1.38
N SER A 69 60.12 31.46 1.49
CA SER A 69 60.85 30.45 0.75
C SER A 69 60.57 29.06 1.27
N LEU A 70 60.26 28.11 0.37
CA LEU A 70 60.18 26.68 0.60
C LEU A 70 61.53 26.00 0.50
N GLY A 71 62.55 26.72 0.06
CA GLY A 71 63.86 26.22 -0.26
C GLY A 71 64.13 26.10 -1.77
N GLY A 72 65.32 25.67 -2.09
CA GLY A 72 65.74 25.47 -3.48
C GLY A 72 65.66 24.01 -3.91
N VAL A 73 65.38 23.82 -5.21
CA VAL A 73 65.51 22.52 -5.90
C VAL A 73 66.66 22.58 -6.88
N VAL A 74 67.25 21.44 -7.23
CA VAL A 74 68.43 21.36 -8.09
C VAL A 74 68.15 21.85 -9.53
N ALA A 75 69.21 22.18 -10.24
CA ALA A 75 69.17 22.58 -11.65
C ALA A 75 68.38 21.57 -12.51
N ASN A 76 67.75 22.04 -13.57
CA ASN A 76 66.92 21.26 -14.50
C ASN A 76 65.66 20.61 -13.88
N THR A 77 65.27 20.97 -12.66
CA THR A 77 64.02 20.55 -12.06
C THR A 77 62.89 21.36 -12.67
N VAL A 78 61.82 20.68 -13.18
CA VAL A 78 60.65 21.33 -13.84
C VAL A 78 59.33 20.92 -13.18
N GLU A 79 59.35 20.07 -12.17
CA GLU A 79 58.19 19.59 -11.44
C GLU A 79 58.53 19.36 -9.98
N VAL A 80 57.65 19.82 -9.07
CA VAL A 80 57.78 19.56 -7.62
C VAL A 80 56.40 19.28 -7.01
N PRO A 81 56.22 18.10 -6.42
CA PRO A 81 55.05 17.84 -5.60
C PRO A 81 55.22 18.43 -4.19
N LEU A 82 54.18 19.09 -3.70
CA LEU A 82 54.15 19.67 -2.35
C LEU A 82 52.95 19.15 -1.56
N THR A 83 53.15 18.97 -0.24
CA THR A 83 52.06 18.75 0.68
C THR A 83 51.51 20.08 1.20
N THR A 84 50.20 20.22 1.20
CA THR A 84 49.46 21.43 1.59
C THR A 84 48.49 21.09 2.72
N ALA A 85 47.78 22.09 3.23
CA ALA A 85 46.63 21.83 4.12
C ALA A 85 45.31 22.00 3.35
N ALA A 86 44.26 21.28 3.78
CA ALA A 86 42.93 21.36 3.20
C ALA A 86 42.27 22.72 3.46
N ASN A 87 41.43 23.17 2.53
CA ASN A 87 40.63 24.40 2.61
C ASN A 87 41.48 25.67 2.83
N ILE A 88 42.63 25.72 2.22
CA ILE A 88 43.54 26.86 2.31
C ILE A 88 43.82 27.43 0.91
N THR A 89 43.76 28.74 0.81
CA THR A 89 44.22 29.45 -0.37
C THR A 89 45.71 29.69 -0.27
N TYR A 90 46.45 29.25 -1.27
CA TYR A 90 47.91 29.45 -1.42
C TYR A 90 48.19 30.28 -2.67
N GLN A 91 49.26 31.05 -2.59
CA GLN A 91 49.91 31.60 -3.77
C GLN A 91 51.32 31.06 -3.83
N PHE A 92 51.77 30.67 -5.01
CA PHE A 92 53.11 30.13 -5.27
C PHE A 92 53.81 30.97 -6.35
N GLU A 93 55.14 31.07 -6.15
CA GLU A 93 56.05 31.70 -7.14
C GLU A 93 57.27 30.82 -7.30
N VAL A 94 57.98 30.96 -8.41
CA VAL A 94 59.26 30.30 -8.70
C VAL A 94 60.23 31.27 -9.32
N ARG A 95 61.52 31.15 -9.00
CA ARG A 95 62.61 31.86 -9.66
C ARG A 95 63.85 30.95 -9.75
N ALA A 96 64.66 31.15 -10.78
CA ALA A 96 65.94 30.52 -10.93
C ALA A 96 66.98 31.25 -10.06
N TYR A 97 68.02 30.54 -9.61
CA TYR A 97 69.15 31.16 -8.89
C TYR A 97 70.46 30.52 -9.27
N ILE A 98 71.52 31.35 -9.18
CA ILE A 98 72.92 30.93 -9.19
C ILE A 98 73.46 31.09 -7.76
N ALA A 99 74.07 30.01 -7.23
CA ALA A 99 74.66 30.06 -5.91
C ALA A 99 75.96 30.87 -5.94
N GLY A 100 76.04 31.88 -5.10
CA GLY A 100 77.17 32.78 -4.93
C GLY A 100 77.09 33.58 -3.65
N THR A 101 78.03 34.50 -3.43
CA THR A 101 77.95 35.46 -2.32
C THR A 101 78.05 36.89 -2.87
N PRO A 102 76.89 37.55 -3.10
CA PRO A 102 75.49 37.18 -2.86
C PRO A 102 74.96 36.16 -3.90
N TYR A 103 73.78 35.54 -3.60
CA TYR A 103 73.00 34.76 -4.56
C TYR A 103 72.42 35.68 -5.64
N GLU A 104 72.51 35.24 -6.89
CA GLU A 104 71.89 35.91 -8.01
C GLU A 104 70.57 35.21 -8.38
N PHE A 105 69.49 35.97 -8.44
CA PHE A 105 68.13 35.45 -8.72
C PHE A 105 67.57 36.03 -10.03
N SER A 106 66.85 35.19 -10.76
CA SER A 106 66.03 35.68 -11.86
C SER A 106 64.82 36.51 -11.33
N SER A 107 64.09 37.13 -12.22
CA SER A 107 62.75 37.64 -11.89
C SER A 107 61.86 36.47 -11.44
N THR A 108 60.98 36.74 -10.48
CA THR A 108 60.01 35.78 -9.97
C THR A 108 58.86 35.61 -10.97
N VAL A 109 58.39 34.36 -11.15
CA VAL A 109 57.25 33.99 -12.00
C VAL A 109 56.10 33.49 -11.13
N GLY A 110 54.94 34.04 -11.37
CA GLY A 110 53.74 33.89 -10.54
C GLY A 110 53.21 35.28 -10.12
N PRO A 111 52.39 35.39 -9.09
CA PRO A 111 51.86 34.28 -8.29
C PRO A 111 50.75 33.47 -8.95
N VAL A 112 50.78 32.19 -8.84
CA VAL A 112 49.64 31.30 -9.17
C VAL A 112 48.85 31.04 -7.92
N THR A 113 47.58 31.40 -7.94
CA THR A 113 46.65 31.23 -6.81
C THR A 113 45.85 29.94 -6.95
N ILE A 114 45.83 29.11 -5.91
CA ILE A 114 44.98 27.92 -5.82
C ILE A 114 44.30 27.89 -4.45
N THR A 115 43.18 27.15 -4.37
CA THR A 115 42.56 26.80 -3.08
C THR A 115 42.42 25.29 -3.03
N THR A 116 42.93 24.68 -1.96
CA THR A 116 42.77 23.23 -1.74
C THR A 116 41.37 22.91 -1.28
N PRO A 117 40.79 21.79 -1.73
CA PRO A 117 39.42 21.41 -1.33
C PRO A 117 39.27 21.20 0.18
N ALA A 118 38.09 21.56 0.70
CA ALA A 118 37.70 21.20 2.06
C ALA A 118 37.44 19.69 2.20
N TYR A 119 37.48 19.18 3.42
CA TYR A 119 36.95 17.85 3.74
C TYR A 119 35.44 17.88 3.62
N GLN A 120 34.86 16.92 2.91
CA GLN A 120 33.43 16.87 2.62
C GLN A 120 32.89 15.45 2.75
N VAL A 121 31.70 15.31 3.32
CA VAL A 121 30.88 14.10 3.20
C VAL A 121 30.28 14.10 1.80
N THR A 122 30.56 13.05 1.03
CA THR A 122 30.10 12.94 -0.37
C THR A 122 28.79 12.14 -0.50
N SER A 123 28.36 11.48 0.56
CA SER A 123 27.13 10.70 0.66
C SER A 123 25.97 11.46 1.35
N SER A 124 26.10 12.79 1.50
CA SER A 124 25.03 13.65 2.03
C SER A 124 23.81 13.70 1.11
N GLY A 125 22.64 13.97 1.67
CA GLY A 125 21.40 14.18 0.93
C GLY A 125 20.23 13.32 1.40
N ASN A 126 19.31 13.07 0.46
CA ASN A 126 18.12 12.27 0.73
C ASN A 126 18.34 10.81 0.33
N ASN A 127 17.89 9.89 1.17
CA ASN A 127 17.87 8.46 0.88
C ASN A 127 16.62 7.83 1.49
N PHE A 128 16.33 6.58 1.11
CA PHE A 128 15.19 5.85 1.65
C PHE A 128 15.53 4.40 1.95
N ALA A 129 14.74 3.80 2.85
CA ALA A 129 14.73 2.39 3.18
C ALA A 129 13.28 1.85 3.15
N LEU A 130 13.13 0.53 3.07
CA LEU A 130 11.82 -0.11 3.10
C LEU A 130 11.60 -0.80 4.45
N LEU A 131 10.43 -0.58 5.04
CA LEU A 131 10.01 -1.20 6.29
C LEU A 131 10.11 -2.73 6.21
N GLY A 132 10.77 -3.34 7.19
CA GLY A 132 10.93 -4.78 7.28
C GLY A 132 11.90 -5.39 6.26
N GLN A 133 12.60 -4.57 5.45
CA GLN A 133 13.58 -5.04 4.47
C GLN A 133 15.01 -4.71 4.93
N PRO A 134 16.00 -5.58 4.66
CA PRO A 134 17.39 -5.28 4.94
C PRO A 134 17.84 -4.01 4.20
N TYR A 135 18.54 -3.14 4.91
CA TYR A 135 19.09 -1.89 4.40
C TYR A 135 20.60 -1.83 4.64
N SER A 136 21.32 -1.25 3.68
CA SER A 136 22.75 -0.96 3.81
C SER A 136 23.10 0.32 3.05
N PHE A 137 23.81 1.22 3.68
CA PHE A 137 24.26 2.48 3.09
C PHE A 137 25.64 2.85 3.61
N GLN A 138 26.58 3.16 2.72
CA GLN A 138 27.93 3.56 3.04
C GLN A 138 28.03 5.09 3.13
N ILE A 139 28.40 5.61 4.30
CA ILE A 139 28.84 7.00 4.45
C ILE A 139 30.20 7.15 3.80
N THR A 140 30.36 8.14 2.91
CA THR A 140 31.62 8.39 2.19
C THR A 140 32.05 9.84 2.32
N SER A 141 33.38 10.07 2.19
CA SER A 141 33.97 11.39 2.10
C SER A 141 34.84 11.52 0.84
N ASN A 142 35.23 12.75 0.51
CA ASN A 142 36.21 13.01 -0.56
C ASN A 142 37.63 12.57 -0.17
N GLN A 143 37.85 12.08 1.07
CA GLN A 143 39.10 11.53 1.59
C GLN A 143 38.87 10.18 2.30
N PRO A 144 38.44 9.14 1.58
CA PRO A 144 38.03 7.87 2.19
C PRO A 144 39.20 7.12 2.88
N SER A 145 40.41 7.29 2.37
CA SER A 145 41.61 6.63 2.95
C SER A 145 42.04 7.17 4.31
N LEU A 146 41.59 8.36 4.69
CA LEU A 146 41.89 9.02 5.95
C LEU A 146 40.72 8.93 6.94
N ALA A 147 39.52 8.56 6.50
CA ALA A 147 38.35 8.44 7.35
C ALA A 147 38.54 7.28 8.34
N TRP A 148 38.36 7.52 9.64
CA TRP A 148 38.56 6.48 10.65
C TRP A 148 37.45 6.39 11.70
N LEU A 149 36.71 7.46 11.93
CA LEU A 149 35.59 7.45 12.85
C LEU A 149 34.38 8.15 12.23
N TYR A 150 33.25 7.47 12.25
CA TYR A 150 31.97 7.94 11.72
C TYR A 150 30.95 8.09 12.85
N SER A 151 30.19 9.15 12.82
CA SER A 151 29.04 9.33 13.71
C SER A 151 27.85 9.95 12.96
N ILE A 152 26.66 9.65 13.45
CA ILE A 152 25.38 10.23 13.01
C ILE A 152 24.48 10.36 14.23
N ASN A 153 23.79 11.48 14.37
CA ASN A 153 23.00 11.77 15.58
C ASN A 153 21.58 11.20 15.56
N ALA A 154 21.05 10.84 14.38
CA ALA A 154 19.71 10.26 14.26
C ALA A 154 19.64 9.25 13.11
N LEU A 155 19.02 8.10 13.38
CA LEU A 155 18.67 7.07 12.42
C LEU A 155 17.24 6.56 12.68
N PRO A 156 16.53 6.06 11.66
CA PRO A 156 15.28 5.35 11.86
C PRO A 156 15.44 4.13 12.79
N PRO A 157 14.41 3.78 13.57
CA PRO A 157 14.42 2.58 14.40
C PRO A 157 14.76 1.31 13.61
N GLY A 158 15.63 0.45 14.17
CA GLY A 158 16.10 -0.78 13.54
C GLY A 158 17.33 -0.62 12.67
N LEU A 159 17.86 0.61 12.47
CA LEU A 159 19.11 0.88 11.80
C LEU A 159 20.22 1.30 12.78
N THR A 160 21.45 0.88 12.51
CA THR A 160 22.63 1.22 13.30
C THR A 160 23.78 1.63 12.39
N LEU A 161 24.66 2.50 12.89
CA LEU A 161 25.90 2.87 12.25
C LEU A 161 27.07 2.04 12.83
N ASN A 162 27.85 1.44 11.96
CA ASN A 162 29.18 0.96 12.34
C ASN A 162 30.15 2.14 12.29
N SER A 163 30.58 2.60 13.45
CA SER A 163 31.41 3.80 13.59
C SER A 163 32.83 3.67 12.98
N THR A 164 33.33 2.47 12.74
CA THR A 164 34.63 2.24 12.13
C THR A 164 34.58 2.16 10.61
N THR A 165 33.50 1.53 10.08
CA THR A 165 33.40 1.31 8.64
C THR A 165 32.53 2.38 7.95
N GLY A 166 31.75 3.14 8.70
CA GLY A 166 30.80 4.12 8.17
C GLY A 166 29.57 3.51 7.50
N VAL A 167 29.31 2.20 7.71
CA VAL A 167 28.13 1.52 7.15
C VAL A 167 26.94 1.70 8.07
N ILE A 168 25.88 2.28 7.58
CA ILE A 168 24.54 2.21 8.19
C ILE A 168 23.87 0.94 7.70
N SER A 169 23.45 0.07 8.63
CA SER A 169 22.79 -1.20 8.27
C SER A 169 21.74 -1.62 9.31
N GLY A 170 20.90 -2.58 8.93
CA GLY A 170 19.83 -3.13 9.76
C GLY A 170 18.54 -3.34 8.99
N THR A 171 17.44 -3.53 9.72
CA THR A 171 16.09 -3.66 9.18
C THR A 171 15.20 -2.63 9.85
N PRO A 172 14.67 -1.63 9.13
CA PRO A 172 13.81 -0.60 9.72
C PRO A 172 12.53 -1.22 10.30
N THR A 173 12.14 -0.80 11.50
CA THR A 173 10.96 -1.32 12.23
C THR A 173 9.79 -0.36 12.29
N ALA A 174 9.95 0.88 11.81
CA ALA A 174 8.90 1.88 11.76
C ALA A 174 9.05 2.76 10.51
N ILE A 175 7.91 3.19 9.94
CA ILE A 175 7.88 4.23 8.91
C ILE A 175 8.21 5.59 9.54
N GLY A 176 8.73 6.50 8.74
CA GLY A 176 9.03 7.84 9.21
C GLY A 176 10.26 8.44 8.54
N LYS A 177 10.69 9.60 9.02
CA LYS A 177 11.80 10.36 8.47
C LYS A 177 12.76 10.74 9.61
N ALA A 178 14.03 10.50 9.42
CA ALA A 178 15.10 10.93 10.31
C ALA A 178 16.03 11.92 9.59
N TYR A 179 16.44 12.95 10.31
CA TYR A 179 17.44 13.93 9.87
C TYR A 179 18.72 13.68 10.67
N GLY A 180 19.72 13.11 10.01
CA GLY A 180 20.99 12.77 10.62
C GLY A 180 22.08 13.75 10.21
N ASN A 181 22.73 14.39 11.19
CA ASN A 181 23.98 15.10 11.00
C ASN A 181 25.13 14.10 11.03
N ILE A 182 25.85 13.99 9.91
CA ILE A 182 27.01 13.10 9.77
C ILE A 182 28.26 13.87 10.17
N THR A 183 29.11 13.22 10.96
CA THR A 183 30.47 13.65 11.22
C THR A 183 31.43 12.52 10.85
N ILE A 184 32.45 12.82 10.05
CA ILE A 184 33.56 11.92 9.75
C ILE A 184 34.81 12.56 10.32
N GLU A 185 35.45 11.90 11.29
CA GLU A 185 36.76 12.25 11.76
C GLU A 185 37.79 11.55 10.90
N HIS A 186 38.86 12.27 10.52
CA HIS A 186 39.96 11.74 9.74
C HIS A 186 41.21 11.57 10.60
N SER A 187 42.10 10.64 10.24
CA SER A 187 43.28 10.28 11.02
C SER A 187 44.28 11.44 11.20
N ASP A 188 44.14 12.50 10.40
CA ASP A 188 44.94 13.74 10.53
C ASP A 188 44.27 14.80 11.45
N GLY A 189 43.20 14.43 12.16
CA GLY A 189 42.46 15.28 13.08
C GLY A 189 41.50 16.27 12.41
N LYS A 190 41.23 16.14 11.10
CA LYS A 190 40.26 16.96 10.38
C LYS A 190 38.88 16.32 10.43
N ILE A 191 37.86 17.15 10.22
CA ILE A 191 36.46 16.74 10.29
C ILE A 191 35.75 17.11 8.99
N ALA A 192 34.99 16.16 8.42
CA ALA A 192 34.01 16.42 7.39
C ALA A 192 32.61 16.37 8.01
N LEU A 193 31.77 17.35 7.66
CA LEU A 193 30.39 17.43 8.09
C LEU A 193 29.45 17.22 6.91
N GLY A 194 28.31 16.60 7.15
CA GLY A 194 27.28 16.38 6.15
C GLY A 194 25.92 16.11 6.80
N GLU A 195 24.90 16.00 5.97
CA GLU A 195 23.54 15.72 6.40
C GLU A 195 22.99 14.55 5.60
N LEU A 196 22.24 13.68 6.26
CA LEU A 196 21.52 12.57 5.66
C LEU A 196 20.04 12.67 6.09
N THR A 197 19.17 12.79 5.13
CA THR A 197 17.74 12.57 5.36
C THR A 197 17.42 11.14 4.94
N LEU A 198 17.02 10.30 5.90
CA LEU A 198 16.63 8.93 5.65
C LEU A 198 15.16 8.73 5.97
N ARG A 199 14.36 8.39 4.95
CA ARG A 199 12.94 8.09 5.10
C ARG A 199 12.69 6.59 4.95
N VAL A 200 11.83 6.04 5.81
CA VAL A 200 11.38 4.64 5.72
C VAL A 200 9.96 4.62 5.14
N PHE A 201 9.80 3.91 4.04
CA PHE A 201 8.52 3.67 3.38
C PHE A 201 8.04 2.23 3.63
N LYS A 202 6.72 2.01 3.58
CA LYS A 202 6.18 0.66 3.38
C LYS A 202 6.54 0.18 1.97
N PRO A 203 6.84 -1.10 1.76
CA PRO A 203 6.82 -1.68 0.42
C PRO A 203 5.43 -1.52 -0.22
N VAL A 204 5.33 -1.68 -1.53
CA VAL A 204 4.02 -1.79 -2.19
C VAL A 204 3.29 -2.98 -1.55
N PRO A 205 2.04 -2.82 -1.08
CA PRO A 205 1.29 -3.91 -0.49
C PRO A 205 1.18 -5.10 -1.44
N SER A 206 1.35 -6.32 -0.91
CA SER A 206 1.10 -7.56 -1.66
C SER A 206 -0.40 -7.72 -1.87
N LEU A 207 -0.77 -8.32 -3.00
CA LEU A 207 -2.15 -8.67 -3.29
C LEU A 207 -2.59 -9.81 -2.35
N ALA A 208 -3.74 -9.64 -1.71
CA ALA A 208 -4.34 -10.65 -0.87
C ALA A 208 -5.73 -11.03 -1.43
N ALA A 209 -6.03 -12.32 -1.47
CA ALA A 209 -7.36 -12.78 -1.86
C ALA A 209 -8.42 -12.33 -0.84
N PRO A 210 -9.67 -12.09 -1.27
CA PRO A 210 -10.76 -11.80 -0.35
C PRO A 210 -10.98 -12.97 0.61
N VAL A 211 -11.49 -12.65 1.79
CA VAL A 211 -11.74 -13.63 2.87
C VAL A 211 -13.20 -13.60 3.31
N VAL A 212 -13.69 -14.75 3.79
CA VAL A 212 -14.96 -14.82 4.52
C VAL A 212 -14.70 -14.38 5.95
N SER A 213 -15.13 -13.17 6.30
CA SER A 213 -14.99 -12.62 7.65
C SER A 213 -16.05 -13.18 8.63
N THR A 214 -17.27 -13.40 8.11
CA THR A 214 -18.37 -14.00 8.84
C THR A 214 -19.10 -14.96 7.90
N PRO A 215 -19.13 -16.28 8.19
CA PRO A 215 -19.87 -17.23 7.38
C PRO A 215 -21.34 -16.87 7.27
N LEU A 216 -21.93 -17.08 6.09
CA LEU A 216 -23.35 -16.89 5.89
C LEU A 216 -24.15 -17.94 6.67
N SER A 217 -25.18 -17.51 7.40
CA SER A 217 -26.02 -18.38 8.21
C SER A 217 -27.14 -19.01 7.39
N PRO A 218 -27.58 -20.24 7.71
CA PRO A 218 -28.77 -20.83 7.12
C PRO A 218 -30.00 -19.92 7.28
N VAL A 219 -30.85 -19.88 6.27
CA VAL A 219 -32.10 -19.09 6.28
C VAL A 219 -33.30 -19.95 5.95
N SER A 220 -34.45 -19.63 6.58
CA SER A 220 -35.75 -20.20 6.24
C SER A 220 -36.60 -19.11 5.59
N VAL A 221 -37.23 -19.44 4.45
CA VAL A 221 -38.05 -18.51 3.67
C VAL A 221 -39.39 -19.17 3.38
N ALA A 222 -40.50 -18.47 3.63
CA ALA A 222 -41.82 -19.00 3.32
C ALA A 222 -42.00 -19.11 1.80
N LEU A 223 -42.68 -20.15 1.35
CA LEU A 223 -43.00 -20.35 -0.07
C LEU A 223 -43.67 -19.12 -0.69
N GLY A 224 -43.20 -18.69 -1.84
CA GLY A 224 -43.67 -17.50 -2.54
C GLY A 224 -43.18 -16.17 -1.98
N SER A 225 -42.34 -16.18 -0.95
CA SER A 225 -41.73 -14.98 -0.34
C SER A 225 -40.27 -14.83 -0.76
N SER A 226 -39.67 -13.69 -0.42
CA SER A 226 -38.24 -13.46 -0.58
C SER A 226 -37.64 -12.84 0.68
N THR A 227 -36.33 -13.02 0.84
CA THR A 227 -35.54 -12.40 1.92
C THR A 227 -34.27 -11.80 1.35
N THR A 228 -33.74 -10.76 2.00
CA THR A 228 -32.48 -10.13 1.63
C THR A 228 -31.41 -10.36 2.68
N ILE A 229 -30.16 -10.57 2.23
CA ILE A 229 -28.98 -10.83 3.07
C ILE A 229 -27.89 -9.86 2.62
N PRO A 230 -27.38 -8.97 3.50
CA PRO A 230 -26.28 -8.10 3.18
C PRO A 230 -24.97 -8.91 3.16
N LEU A 231 -24.20 -8.80 2.07
CA LEU A 231 -22.93 -9.53 1.88
C LEU A 231 -21.71 -8.76 2.38
N GLY A 232 -21.82 -7.43 2.51
CA GLY A 232 -20.68 -6.56 2.85
C GLY A 232 -20.03 -6.82 4.21
N SER A 233 -20.77 -7.45 5.15
CA SER A 233 -20.21 -7.87 6.45
C SER A 233 -19.63 -9.28 6.45
N SER A 234 -19.96 -10.07 5.43
CA SER A 234 -19.55 -11.48 5.35
C SER A 234 -18.27 -11.69 4.57
N PHE A 235 -17.94 -10.79 3.66
CA PHE A 235 -16.74 -10.85 2.82
C PHE A 235 -15.96 -9.56 2.93
N VAL A 236 -14.64 -9.68 3.03
CA VAL A 236 -13.70 -8.55 3.14
C VAL A 236 -12.54 -8.78 2.20
N ASP A 237 -12.14 -7.73 1.50
CA ASP A 237 -10.85 -7.66 0.83
C ASP A 237 -9.83 -7.09 1.82
N PRO A 238 -8.78 -7.84 2.21
CA PRO A 238 -7.85 -7.41 3.26
C PRO A 238 -6.97 -6.22 2.88
N ASP A 239 -6.73 -5.99 1.59
CA ASP A 239 -5.83 -4.95 1.09
C ASP A 239 -6.55 -3.81 0.36
N VAL A 240 -7.85 -3.95 0.05
CA VAL A 240 -8.62 -2.92 -0.64
C VAL A 240 -9.95 -2.65 0.05
N SER A 241 -10.11 -1.44 0.58
CA SER A 241 -11.38 -1.00 1.18
C SER A 241 -12.10 0.07 0.34
N SER A 242 -11.45 0.60 -0.70
CA SER A 242 -11.98 1.68 -1.54
C SER A 242 -11.39 1.62 -2.94
N ALA A 243 -12.20 1.91 -3.96
CA ALA A 243 -11.76 1.82 -5.35
C ALA A 243 -12.50 2.81 -6.27
N ALA A 244 -11.93 3.03 -7.47
CA ALA A 244 -12.56 3.77 -8.54
C ALA A 244 -12.32 3.09 -9.88
N ARG A 245 -13.30 3.18 -10.78
CA ARG A 245 -13.23 2.70 -12.15
C ARG A 245 -13.07 3.87 -13.11
N LEU A 246 -12.02 3.78 -13.95
CA LEU A 246 -11.76 4.69 -15.05
C LEU A 246 -12.12 4.01 -16.36
N VAL A 247 -12.99 4.62 -17.14
CA VAL A 247 -13.25 4.19 -18.53
C VAL A 247 -12.48 5.12 -19.45
N THR A 248 -11.53 4.55 -20.19
CA THR A 248 -10.69 5.30 -21.12
C THR A 248 -10.95 4.91 -22.58
N ASP A 249 -10.44 5.72 -23.52
CA ASP A 249 -10.51 5.38 -24.94
C ASP A 249 -9.72 4.10 -25.33
N LEU A 250 -8.89 3.56 -24.43
CA LEU A 250 -8.06 2.35 -24.65
C LEU A 250 -8.44 1.18 -23.74
N GLY A 251 -9.46 1.32 -22.92
CA GLY A 251 -9.95 0.26 -22.03
C GLY A 251 -10.32 0.78 -20.65
N THR A 252 -10.86 -0.12 -19.86
CA THR A 252 -11.27 0.15 -18.48
C THR A 252 -10.17 -0.23 -17.51
N VAL A 253 -9.99 0.58 -16.49
CA VAL A 253 -8.98 0.40 -15.44
C VAL A 253 -9.64 0.59 -14.08
N ASP A 254 -9.36 -0.28 -13.14
CA ASP A 254 -9.74 -0.10 -11.75
C ASP A 254 -8.53 0.36 -10.92
N PHE A 255 -8.75 1.34 -10.07
CA PHE A 255 -7.81 1.82 -9.06
C PHE A 255 -8.23 1.31 -7.69
N ALA A 256 -7.35 0.60 -7.01
CA ALA A 256 -7.49 0.19 -5.63
C ALA A 256 -6.75 1.18 -4.73
N PHE A 257 -7.40 1.72 -3.70
CA PHE A 257 -6.83 2.78 -2.86
C PHE A 257 -6.35 2.28 -1.51
N TYR A 258 -5.46 3.05 -0.89
CA TYR A 258 -4.85 2.81 0.41
C TYR A 258 -5.23 3.89 1.45
N PRO A 259 -6.50 3.98 1.87
CA PRO A 259 -6.96 5.04 2.80
C PRO A 259 -6.28 4.98 4.16
N GLU A 260 -5.82 3.79 4.60
CA GLU A 260 -5.06 3.62 5.85
C GLU A 260 -3.65 4.25 5.80
N SER A 261 -3.11 4.45 4.59
CA SER A 261 -1.76 4.99 4.40
C SER A 261 -1.76 6.43 3.90
N ALA A 262 -2.83 6.85 3.21
CA ALA A 262 -2.97 8.19 2.64
C ALA A 262 -4.45 8.66 2.71
N PRO A 263 -5.04 8.81 3.93
CA PRO A 263 -6.46 9.07 4.10
C PRO A 263 -6.92 10.39 3.47
N GLN A 264 -6.17 11.47 3.63
CA GLN A 264 -6.55 12.78 3.07
C GLN A 264 -6.44 12.78 1.55
N THR A 265 -5.40 12.14 1.02
CA THR A 265 -5.17 12.03 -0.42
C THR A 265 -6.24 11.19 -1.11
N VAL A 266 -6.62 10.05 -0.52
CA VAL A 266 -7.72 9.21 -1.04
C VAL A 266 -9.05 9.97 -0.98
N ALA A 267 -9.36 10.63 0.12
CA ALA A 267 -10.57 11.44 0.26
C ALA A 267 -10.61 12.59 -0.77
N ASN A 268 -9.49 13.27 -1.01
CA ASN A 268 -9.35 14.31 -2.02
C ASN A 268 -9.63 13.76 -3.43
N PHE A 269 -8.99 12.66 -3.82
CA PHE A 269 -9.19 12.04 -5.14
C PHE A 269 -10.66 11.62 -5.33
N LEU A 270 -11.25 10.93 -4.35
CA LEU A 270 -12.65 10.50 -4.40
C LEU A 270 -13.62 11.69 -4.38
N GLY A 271 -13.26 12.81 -3.78
CA GLY A 271 -14.00 14.07 -3.87
C GLY A 271 -14.10 14.57 -5.32
N TYR A 272 -13.02 14.52 -6.11
CA TYR A 272 -13.05 14.84 -7.55
C TYR A 272 -13.87 13.83 -8.34
N VAL A 273 -13.80 12.54 -8.00
CA VAL A 273 -14.63 11.48 -8.60
C VAL A 273 -16.12 11.74 -8.35
N THR A 274 -16.51 12.02 -7.11
CA THR A 274 -17.90 12.27 -6.71
C THR A 274 -18.51 13.49 -7.43
N ARG A 275 -17.71 14.55 -7.65
CA ARG A 275 -18.17 15.74 -8.39
C ARG A 275 -18.17 15.53 -9.90
N GLY A 276 -17.61 14.41 -10.41
CA GLY A 276 -17.48 14.15 -11.84
C GLY A 276 -16.42 15.02 -12.52
N ASP A 277 -15.48 15.62 -11.78
CA ASP A 277 -14.48 16.54 -12.29
C ASP A 277 -13.54 15.89 -13.31
N PHE A 278 -13.26 14.59 -13.16
CA PHE A 278 -12.41 13.81 -14.08
C PHE A 278 -13.13 13.34 -15.35
N THR A 279 -14.46 13.49 -15.44
CA THR A 279 -15.20 13.12 -16.64
C THR A 279 -14.76 13.99 -17.82
N ASN A 280 -14.46 13.32 -18.97
CA ASN A 280 -13.90 13.94 -20.16
C ASN A 280 -12.57 14.67 -19.93
N SER A 281 -11.79 14.26 -18.91
CA SER A 281 -10.38 14.64 -18.77
C SER A 281 -9.49 13.71 -19.61
N PHE A 282 -8.18 13.98 -19.66
CA PHE A 282 -7.26 13.17 -20.46
C PHE A 282 -5.89 13.02 -19.79
N PHE A 283 -5.14 12.01 -20.24
CA PHE A 283 -3.74 11.87 -19.88
C PHE A 283 -2.91 12.85 -20.70
N HIS A 284 -2.37 13.86 -20.04
CA HIS A 284 -1.70 14.99 -20.69
C HIS A 284 -0.18 14.84 -20.78
N ARG A 285 0.39 13.88 -20.05
CA ARG A 285 1.83 13.61 -20.06
C ARG A 285 2.09 12.11 -19.95
N SER A 286 2.98 11.58 -20.82
CA SER A 286 3.39 10.18 -20.83
C SER A 286 4.88 10.07 -21.12
N ILE A 287 5.66 9.67 -20.11
CA ILE A 287 7.09 9.41 -20.24
C ILE A 287 7.30 7.91 -20.12
N SER A 288 7.75 7.29 -21.19
CA SER A 288 7.97 5.84 -21.27
C SER A 288 8.96 5.37 -20.20
N GLY A 289 8.63 4.27 -19.53
CA GLY A 289 9.44 3.70 -18.44
C GLY A 289 9.49 4.57 -17.18
N PHE A 290 8.67 5.62 -17.09
CA PHE A 290 8.59 6.49 -15.92
C PHE A 290 7.14 6.63 -15.44
N ILE A 291 6.37 7.59 -15.99
CA ILE A 291 4.98 7.84 -15.52
C ILE A 291 4.02 8.18 -16.66
N ILE A 292 2.72 7.99 -16.37
CA ILE A 292 1.61 8.61 -17.12
C ILE A 292 0.82 9.48 -16.14
N GLN A 293 0.63 10.77 -16.50
CA GLN A 293 -0.01 11.77 -15.64
C GLN A 293 -1.31 12.27 -16.25
N GLY A 294 -2.34 12.39 -15.41
CA GLY A 294 -3.68 12.84 -15.77
C GLY A 294 -4.32 13.72 -14.70
N GLY A 295 -5.62 14.02 -14.86
CA GLY A 295 -6.43 14.74 -13.86
C GLY A 295 -6.26 16.26 -13.86
N GLY A 296 -5.47 16.84 -14.78
CA GLY A 296 -5.25 18.28 -14.81
C GLY A 296 -6.14 19.06 -15.78
N PHE A 297 -6.56 18.43 -16.88
CA PHE A 297 -7.16 19.14 -18.01
C PHE A 297 -8.34 18.37 -18.60
N ARG A 298 -9.31 19.11 -19.17
CA ARG A 298 -10.45 18.56 -19.91
C ARG A 298 -10.07 18.39 -21.38
N ALA A 299 -10.60 17.37 -22.02
CA ALA A 299 -10.42 17.11 -23.45
C ALA A 299 -11.37 18.00 -24.27
N ASP A 300 -11.25 19.31 -24.16
CA ASP A 300 -11.98 20.33 -24.91
C ASP A 300 -11.07 21.06 -25.92
N ALA A 301 -11.57 22.07 -26.59
CA ALA A 301 -10.83 22.79 -27.64
C ALA A 301 -9.58 23.53 -27.14
N THR A 302 -9.48 23.83 -25.86
CA THR A 302 -8.43 24.65 -25.24
C THR A 302 -7.62 23.91 -24.20
N ALA A 303 -7.90 22.61 -23.95
CA ALA A 303 -7.35 21.86 -22.83
C ALA A 303 -7.54 22.62 -21.50
N SER A 304 -8.78 23.02 -21.23
CA SER A 304 -9.10 23.83 -20.05
C SER A 304 -8.74 23.09 -18.75
N ALA A 305 -8.21 23.83 -17.79
CA ALA A 305 -7.85 23.26 -16.50
C ALA A 305 -9.09 22.79 -15.73
N ILE A 306 -8.99 21.64 -15.05
CA ILE A 306 -9.98 21.21 -14.07
C ILE A 306 -9.82 22.09 -12.83
N PRO A 307 -10.90 22.69 -12.29
CA PRO A 307 -10.84 23.51 -11.09
C PRO A 307 -10.23 22.73 -9.91
N THR A 308 -9.26 23.33 -9.25
CA THR A 308 -8.59 22.71 -8.11
C THR A 308 -9.34 23.02 -6.81
N GLN A 309 -9.32 22.06 -5.88
CA GLN A 309 -9.70 22.26 -4.48
C GLN A 309 -8.46 22.67 -3.65
N ALA A 310 -8.64 22.88 -2.35
CA ALA A 310 -7.52 23.13 -1.45
C ALA A 310 -6.48 21.99 -1.56
N PRO A 311 -5.18 22.32 -1.56
CA PRO A 311 -4.16 21.30 -1.59
C PRO A 311 -4.18 20.42 -0.33
N VAL A 312 -3.73 19.17 -0.48
CA VAL A 312 -3.64 18.21 0.63
C VAL A 312 -2.21 18.09 1.12
N VAL A 313 -2.06 17.83 2.42
CA VAL A 313 -0.78 17.54 3.06
C VAL A 313 -0.16 16.28 2.44
N ASN A 314 1.15 16.27 2.30
CA ASN A 314 1.89 15.13 1.79
C ASN A 314 1.88 13.95 2.77
N GLU A 315 1.48 12.76 2.31
CA GLU A 315 1.37 11.53 3.11
C GLU A 315 2.27 10.40 2.54
N PRO A 316 3.59 10.58 2.43
CA PRO A 316 4.47 9.65 1.72
C PRO A 316 4.79 8.42 2.58
N ALA A 317 3.87 7.47 2.63
CA ALA A 317 3.98 6.26 3.45
C ALA A 317 4.38 5.00 2.65
N ILE A 318 3.99 4.89 1.38
CA ILE A 318 4.26 3.75 0.50
C ILE A 318 5.25 4.15 -0.59
N THR A 319 6.15 3.23 -0.95
CA THR A 319 7.16 3.45 -2.01
C THR A 319 6.53 3.61 -3.41
N ASN A 320 7.15 4.43 -4.27
CA ASN A 320 6.73 4.68 -5.65
C ASN A 320 7.17 3.52 -6.58
N GLY A 321 6.64 2.31 -6.35
CA GLY A 321 6.90 1.12 -7.15
C GLY A 321 6.05 1.06 -8.43
N LEU A 322 6.34 0.07 -9.30
CA LEU A 322 5.57 -0.20 -10.52
C LEU A 322 4.08 -0.36 -10.22
N GLY A 323 3.23 0.28 -11.03
CA GLY A 323 1.77 0.18 -10.95
C GLY A 323 1.13 0.98 -9.82
N THR A 324 1.91 1.66 -8.97
CA THR A 324 1.35 2.56 -7.94
C THR A 324 0.86 3.87 -8.54
N ILE A 325 -0.12 4.48 -7.86
CA ILE A 325 -0.72 5.75 -8.22
C ILE A 325 -0.32 6.78 -7.18
N ALA A 326 0.24 7.91 -7.63
CA ALA A 326 0.68 8.97 -6.73
C ALA A 326 0.21 10.36 -7.17
N MET A 327 0.15 11.30 -6.22
CA MET A 327 -0.23 12.68 -6.50
C MET A 327 0.91 13.48 -7.09
N ALA A 328 0.64 14.21 -8.16
CA ALA A 328 1.56 15.21 -8.70
C ALA A 328 1.57 16.46 -7.81
N LYS A 329 2.74 17.08 -7.68
CA LYS A 329 3.00 18.26 -6.84
C LYS A 329 3.84 19.30 -7.55
N LEU A 330 3.79 20.53 -7.09
CA LEU A 330 4.70 21.60 -7.52
C LEU A 330 6.11 21.35 -6.96
N GLY A 331 7.13 21.59 -7.78
CA GLY A 331 8.52 21.47 -7.34
C GLY A 331 8.83 22.37 -6.15
N GLY A 332 9.49 21.83 -5.13
CA GLY A 332 9.85 22.56 -3.90
C GLY A 332 8.68 22.80 -2.92
N ASN A 333 7.47 22.34 -3.21
CA ASN A 333 6.32 22.43 -2.31
C ASN A 333 5.67 21.04 -2.12
N PRO A 334 6.04 20.30 -1.08
CA PRO A 334 5.51 18.95 -0.84
C PRO A 334 4.00 18.91 -0.59
N ASP A 335 3.40 19.95 -0.03
CA ASP A 335 1.99 20.04 0.34
C ASP A 335 1.13 20.75 -0.72
N SER A 336 1.48 20.60 -2.00
CA SER A 336 0.82 21.30 -3.12
C SER A 336 -0.07 20.42 -3.99
N ALA A 337 -0.28 19.15 -3.61
CA ALA A 337 -1.12 18.22 -4.37
C ALA A 337 -2.59 18.65 -4.39
N THR A 338 -3.22 18.63 -5.58
CA THR A 338 -4.65 18.98 -5.75
C THR A 338 -5.40 17.90 -6.51
N ASN A 339 -5.48 17.98 -7.86
CA ASN A 339 -6.27 17.10 -8.72
C ASN A 339 -5.41 16.20 -9.62
N GLN A 340 -4.14 16.55 -9.89
CA GLN A 340 -3.31 15.77 -10.79
C GLN A 340 -2.69 14.57 -10.11
N PHE A 341 -2.75 13.44 -10.79
CA PHE A 341 -2.17 12.17 -10.35
C PHE A 341 -1.34 11.54 -11.48
N PHE A 342 -0.49 10.60 -11.12
CA PHE A 342 0.25 9.81 -12.09
C PHE A 342 0.30 8.33 -11.70
N VAL A 343 0.48 7.48 -12.70
CA VAL A 343 0.72 6.05 -12.56
C VAL A 343 2.19 5.77 -12.85
N ASN A 344 2.84 5.03 -11.97
CA ASN A 344 4.24 4.61 -12.13
C ASN A 344 4.33 3.45 -13.12
N LEU A 345 5.08 3.63 -14.23
CA LEU A 345 5.30 2.62 -15.26
C LEU A 345 6.53 1.73 -14.99
N ALA A 346 7.28 2.05 -13.96
CA ALA A 346 8.44 1.32 -13.49
C ALA A 346 8.56 1.47 -11.97
N ASP A 347 9.54 0.83 -11.35
CA ASP A 347 9.96 1.17 -10.00
C ASP A 347 10.71 2.51 -10.03
N ASN A 348 10.03 3.55 -9.59
CA ASN A 348 10.53 4.93 -9.54
C ASN A 348 10.98 5.33 -8.12
N SER A 349 11.12 4.38 -7.21
CA SER A 349 11.44 4.61 -5.80
C SER A 349 12.73 5.41 -5.61
N ALA A 350 13.78 5.08 -6.34
CA ALA A 350 15.08 5.78 -6.26
C ALA A 350 14.98 7.27 -6.55
N ASN A 351 14.03 7.66 -7.41
CA ASN A 351 13.76 9.05 -7.78
C ASN A 351 12.68 9.68 -6.88
N LEU A 352 11.45 9.14 -6.94
CA LEU A 352 10.26 9.80 -6.39
C LEU A 352 10.14 9.70 -4.86
N ASN A 353 10.79 8.75 -4.22
CA ASN A 353 10.84 8.70 -2.76
C ASN A 353 11.76 9.78 -2.17
N ASN A 354 12.78 10.21 -2.92
CA ASN A 354 13.80 11.15 -2.46
C ASN A 354 13.53 12.60 -2.85
N GLN A 355 12.71 12.84 -3.89
CA GLN A 355 12.42 14.19 -4.37
C GLN A 355 11.20 14.79 -3.66
N ASN A 356 11.22 16.11 -3.47
CA ASN A 356 10.09 16.92 -2.99
C ASN A 356 9.40 16.32 -1.76
N ASP A 357 10.20 15.80 -0.84
CA ASP A 357 9.79 15.10 0.39
C ASP A 357 9.01 13.78 0.17
N GLY A 358 9.25 13.11 -0.94
CA GLY A 358 8.57 11.88 -1.37
C GLY A 358 7.18 12.15 -1.94
N PHE A 359 6.78 11.42 -2.98
CA PHE A 359 5.44 11.54 -3.56
C PHE A 359 4.47 10.58 -2.88
N THR A 360 3.30 11.08 -2.49
CA THR A 360 2.26 10.30 -1.82
C THR A 360 1.69 9.26 -2.78
N VAL A 361 2.03 7.99 -2.56
CA VAL A 361 1.33 6.85 -3.15
C VAL A 361 0.03 6.63 -2.37
N PHE A 362 -1.12 6.69 -3.07
CA PHE A 362 -2.43 6.56 -2.45
C PHE A 362 -3.27 5.40 -2.99
N GLY A 363 -2.71 4.64 -3.95
CA GLY A 363 -3.37 3.49 -4.55
C GLY A 363 -2.48 2.76 -5.55
N ARG A 364 -3.08 1.78 -6.21
CA ARG A 364 -2.49 1.00 -7.29
C ARG A 364 -3.48 0.76 -8.42
N VAL A 365 -2.96 0.41 -9.56
CA VAL A 365 -3.73 -0.15 -10.68
C VAL A 365 -4.05 -1.61 -10.36
N ALA A 366 -5.33 -1.97 -10.40
CA ALA A 366 -5.78 -3.34 -10.11
C ALA A 366 -5.88 -4.19 -11.38
N GLY A 367 -5.82 -5.50 -11.20
CA GLY A 367 -6.01 -6.50 -12.24
C GLY A 367 -5.12 -6.30 -13.46
N ASN A 368 -5.73 -6.34 -14.62
CA ASN A 368 -5.05 -6.16 -15.91
C ASN A 368 -4.92 -4.68 -16.34
N GLY A 369 -5.24 -3.71 -15.48
CA GLY A 369 -5.26 -2.29 -15.84
C GLY A 369 -3.92 -1.74 -16.32
N MET A 370 -2.80 -2.32 -15.89
CA MET A 370 -1.47 -1.95 -16.40
C MET A 370 -1.28 -2.22 -17.89
N GLN A 371 -2.04 -3.13 -18.51
CA GLN A 371 -2.01 -3.33 -19.96
C GLN A 371 -2.52 -2.08 -20.70
N VAL A 372 -3.54 -1.41 -20.17
CA VAL A 372 -4.07 -0.15 -20.70
C VAL A 372 -3.01 0.96 -20.59
N PHE A 373 -2.35 1.09 -19.44
CA PHE A 373 -1.29 2.09 -19.25
C PHE A 373 -0.08 1.82 -20.15
N ASN A 374 0.31 0.56 -20.34
CA ASN A 374 1.37 0.18 -21.28
C ASN A 374 0.98 0.52 -22.73
N ALA A 375 -0.29 0.33 -23.11
CA ALA A 375 -0.78 0.73 -24.42
C ALA A 375 -0.75 2.28 -24.59
N ILE A 376 -1.11 3.04 -23.56
CA ILE A 376 -0.98 4.52 -23.56
C ILE A 376 0.50 4.93 -23.68
N ALA A 377 1.40 4.27 -22.94
CA ALA A 377 2.83 4.56 -22.97
C ALA A 377 3.46 4.33 -24.36
N ALA A 378 2.93 3.37 -25.13
CA ALA A 378 3.39 3.02 -26.45
C ALA A 378 2.91 4.00 -27.54
N LEU A 379 1.91 4.84 -27.28
CA LEU A 379 1.41 5.82 -28.24
C LEU A 379 2.47 6.87 -28.60
N ASN A 380 2.30 7.48 -29.77
CA ASN A 380 3.07 8.68 -30.14
C ASN A 380 2.77 9.83 -29.19
N LYS A 381 3.77 10.69 -28.97
CA LYS A 381 3.65 11.90 -28.14
C LYS A 381 3.62 13.13 -29.04
N ALA A 382 2.69 14.02 -28.72
CA ALA A 382 2.59 15.33 -29.38
C ALA A 382 3.01 16.43 -28.40
N ASN A 383 3.63 17.48 -28.94
CA ASN A 383 3.94 18.68 -28.21
C ASN A 383 2.88 19.76 -28.51
N TYR A 384 2.06 20.06 -27.52
CA TYR A 384 0.99 21.06 -27.58
C TYR A 384 1.22 22.20 -26.59
N THR A 385 2.49 22.50 -26.26
CA THR A 385 2.86 23.56 -25.29
C THR A 385 2.37 24.94 -25.69
N THR A 386 2.07 25.17 -26.98
CA THR A 386 1.44 26.42 -27.48
C THR A 386 -0.04 26.55 -27.06
N VAL A 387 -0.71 25.45 -26.75
CA VAL A 387 -2.07 25.44 -26.22
C VAL A 387 -2.05 25.52 -24.68
N ASN A 388 -1.20 24.71 -24.06
CA ASN A 388 -0.96 24.74 -22.62
C ASN A 388 0.46 24.23 -22.34
N GLY A 389 1.23 24.99 -21.56
CA GLY A 389 2.63 24.68 -21.26
C GLY A 389 2.91 23.32 -20.64
N ALA A 390 1.89 22.66 -20.06
CA ALA A 390 2.00 21.31 -19.50
C ALA A 390 1.92 20.17 -20.54
N LEU A 391 1.58 20.46 -21.81
CA LEU A 391 1.29 19.46 -22.85
C LEU A 391 2.51 19.16 -23.73
N LEU A 392 3.67 18.89 -23.13
CA LEU A 392 4.91 18.60 -23.86
C LEU A 392 4.94 17.17 -24.43
N ASP A 393 4.52 16.18 -23.63
CA ASP A 393 4.60 14.75 -23.95
C ASP A 393 3.21 14.11 -23.95
N THR A 394 2.26 14.72 -24.65
CA THR A 394 0.85 14.29 -24.66
C THR A 394 0.66 13.04 -25.53
N PRO A 395 0.20 11.91 -24.97
CA PRO A 395 -0.07 10.70 -25.76
C PRO A 395 -1.26 10.92 -26.68
N VAL A 396 -1.13 10.53 -27.96
CA VAL A 396 -2.16 10.70 -28.99
C VAL A 396 -2.43 9.41 -29.71
N ARG A 397 -3.71 9.14 -30.02
CA ARG A 397 -4.20 7.89 -30.64
C ARG A 397 -4.01 7.80 -32.14
N VAL A 398 -3.33 8.76 -32.75
CA VAL A 398 -3.09 8.84 -34.19
C VAL A 398 -1.60 8.79 -34.52
N THR A 399 -1.27 8.26 -35.69
CA THR A 399 0.10 8.12 -36.18
C THR A 399 0.19 8.68 -37.61
N PRO A 400 1.14 9.60 -37.88
CA PRO A 400 2.07 10.25 -36.96
C PRO A 400 1.36 11.19 -35.98
N ALA A 401 2.04 11.58 -34.88
CA ALA A 401 1.51 12.56 -33.94
C ALA A 401 1.28 13.90 -34.65
N PRO A 402 0.07 14.49 -34.58
CA PRO A 402 -0.25 15.74 -35.27
C PRO A 402 0.40 16.95 -34.58
N ALA A 403 0.84 17.90 -35.36
CA ALA A 403 1.41 19.17 -34.86
C ALA A 403 0.31 20.09 -34.30
N VAL A 404 -0.94 19.95 -34.76
CA VAL A 404 -2.07 20.78 -34.33
C VAL A 404 -2.89 20.02 -33.29
N TYR A 405 -3.16 20.70 -32.18
CA TYR A 405 -4.00 20.15 -31.10
C TYR A 405 -5.40 19.83 -31.60
N ASN A 406 -5.85 18.64 -31.29
CA ASN A 406 -7.23 18.18 -31.50
C ASN A 406 -7.62 17.23 -30.36
N SER A 407 -8.61 17.63 -29.58
CA SER A 407 -9.09 16.84 -28.43
C SER A 407 -9.60 15.44 -28.80
N ALA A 408 -10.04 15.23 -30.04
CA ALA A 408 -10.46 13.92 -30.54
C ALA A 408 -9.31 12.89 -30.64
N ASN A 409 -8.06 13.36 -30.67
CA ASN A 409 -6.88 12.51 -30.76
C ASN A 409 -6.30 12.11 -29.40
N LEU A 410 -6.78 12.72 -28.32
CA LEU A 410 -6.28 12.49 -26.96
C LEU A 410 -6.77 11.14 -26.40
N VAL A 411 -6.07 10.64 -25.39
CA VAL A 411 -6.55 9.51 -24.57
C VAL A 411 -7.37 10.05 -23.42
N ARG A 412 -8.67 9.97 -23.56
CA ARG A 412 -9.64 10.54 -22.59
C ARG A 412 -9.99 9.54 -21.51
N MET A 413 -10.33 10.06 -20.35
CA MET A 413 -11.09 9.39 -19.30
C MET A 413 -12.56 9.79 -19.48
N SER A 414 -13.35 8.95 -20.16
CA SER A 414 -14.76 9.24 -20.49
C SER A 414 -15.64 9.24 -19.24
N SER A 415 -15.29 8.42 -18.25
CA SER A 415 -15.88 8.46 -16.91
C SER A 415 -14.89 7.99 -15.85
N VAL A 416 -15.03 8.53 -14.65
CA VAL A 416 -14.36 8.04 -13.44
C VAL A 416 -15.42 7.97 -12.35
N THR A 417 -15.65 6.78 -11.82
CA THR A 417 -16.72 6.49 -10.86
C THR A 417 -16.23 5.69 -9.68
N HIS A 418 -16.92 5.76 -8.55
CA HIS A 418 -16.68 4.84 -7.45
C HIS A 418 -16.88 3.39 -7.90
N GLN A 419 -16.05 2.49 -7.43
CA GLN A 419 -16.12 1.05 -7.67
C GLN A 419 -16.15 0.33 -6.33
N ALA A 420 -16.99 -0.69 -6.19
CA ALA A 420 -16.91 -1.58 -5.05
C ALA A 420 -15.63 -2.43 -5.12
N PRO A 421 -14.92 -2.65 -4.00
CA PRO A 421 -13.75 -3.52 -3.95
C PRO A 421 -14.05 -4.97 -4.34
N LEU A 422 -15.25 -5.45 -3.99
CA LEU A 422 -15.72 -6.80 -4.27
C LEU A 422 -16.91 -6.80 -5.22
N SER A 423 -16.95 -7.79 -6.10
CA SER A 423 -18.11 -8.19 -6.89
C SER A 423 -18.58 -9.56 -6.43
N PHE A 424 -19.88 -9.85 -6.59
CA PHE A 424 -20.47 -11.07 -6.08
C PHE A 424 -21.23 -11.82 -7.16
N THR A 425 -21.15 -13.16 -7.10
CA THR A 425 -22.01 -14.07 -7.86
C THR A 425 -22.65 -15.09 -6.92
N VAL A 426 -23.79 -15.65 -7.31
CA VAL A 426 -24.49 -16.68 -6.54
C VAL A 426 -24.92 -17.82 -7.43
N LEU A 427 -24.82 -19.04 -6.90
CA LEU A 427 -25.29 -20.26 -7.52
C LEU A 427 -26.20 -21.01 -6.55
N SER A 428 -27.36 -21.49 -7.03
CA SER A 428 -28.26 -22.36 -6.28
C SER A 428 -28.05 -23.79 -6.74
N SER A 429 -27.89 -24.73 -5.80
CA SER A 429 -27.80 -26.18 -6.10
C SER A 429 -29.13 -26.76 -6.58
N ALA A 430 -30.26 -26.14 -6.21
CA ALA A 430 -31.60 -26.50 -6.66
C ALA A 430 -32.43 -25.23 -6.99
N PRO A 431 -32.21 -24.61 -8.17
CA PRO A 431 -32.87 -23.34 -8.53
C PRO A 431 -34.39 -23.47 -8.68
N ALA A 432 -34.93 -24.69 -8.83
CA ALA A 432 -36.36 -24.93 -8.79
C ALA A 432 -36.97 -24.76 -7.38
N VAL A 433 -36.17 -24.91 -6.30
CA VAL A 433 -36.59 -24.71 -4.92
C VAL A 433 -36.48 -23.22 -4.55
N ALA A 434 -35.32 -22.63 -4.74
CA ALA A 434 -35.11 -21.20 -4.54
C ALA A 434 -34.11 -20.65 -5.55
N THR A 435 -34.43 -19.46 -6.09
CA THR A 435 -33.51 -18.66 -6.87
C THR A 435 -32.88 -17.59 -6.01
N ALA A 436 -31.75 -17.09 -6.47
CA ALA A 436 -31.06 -16.00 -5.80
C ALA A 436 -30.54 -14.99 -6.84
N ALA A 437 -30.58 -13.71 -6.49
CA ALA A 437 -30.06 -12.61 -7.31
C ALA A 437 -29.26 -11.66 -6.43
N ILE A 438 -28.22 -11.04 -7.01
CA ILE A 438 -27.41 -10.05 -6.31
C ILE A 438 -27.54 -8.69 -6.98
N THR A 439 -27.75 -7.66 -6.17
CA THR A 439 -27.71 -6.26 -6.59
C THR A 439 -26.76 -5.50 -5.67
N GLY A 440 -25.60 -5.08 -6.22
CA GLY A 440 -24.52 -4.52 -5.41
C GLY A 440 -23.99 -5.54 -4.40
N SER A 441 -24.15 -5.26 -3.11
CA SER A 441 -23.80 -6.15 -2.00
C SER A 441 -25.01 -6.76 -1.29
N GLU A 442 -26.20 -6.74 -1.91
CA GLU A 442 -27.43 -7.32 -1.37
C GLU A 442 -27.78 -8.60 -2.14
N LEU A 443 -27.88 -9.73 -1.42
CA LEU A 443 -28.36 -11.00 -1.93
C LEU A 443 -29.85 -11.13 -1.64
N THR A 444 -30.66 -11.27 -2.68
CA THR A 444 -32.10 -11.58 -2.55
C THR A 444 -32.31 -13.05 -2.87
N VAL A 445 -32.92 -13.78 -1.95
CA VAL A 445 -33.32 -15.18 -2.08
C VAL A 445 -34.81 -15.24 -2.28
N SER A 446 -35.31 -15.89 -3.35
CA SER A 446 -36.74 -16.05 -3.66
C SER A 446 -37.14 -17.50 -3.62
N ALA A 447 -38.10 -17.83 -2.76
CA ALA A 447 -38.62 -19.17 -2.54
C ALA A 447 -39.64 -19.55 -3.61
N LEU A 448 -39.38 -20.59 -4.40
CA LEU A 448 -40.21 -21.01 -5.55
C LEU A 448 -40.96 -22.32 -5.30
N ALA A 449 -40.34 -23.25 -4.65
CA ALA A 449 -40.92 -24.53 -4.29
C ALA A 449 -40.44 -24.98 -2.92
N TYR A 450 -41.26 -25.72 -2.26
CA TYR A 450 -40.94 -26.40 -0.98
C TYR A 450 -39.69 -27.28 -1.09
N GLY A 451 -38.87 -27.28 -0.08
CA GLY A 451 -37.65 -28.09 0.01
C GLY A 451 -36.43 -27.29 0.43
N GLU A 452 -35.28 -27.88 0.19
CA GLU A 452 -33.99 -27.29 0.58
C GLU A 452 -33.08 -27.06 -0.63
N THR A 453 -32.27 -26.05 -0.55
CA THR A 453 -31.19 -25.79 -1.52
C THR A 453 -29.98 -25.22 -0.79
N THR A 454 -28.81 -25.43 -1.34
CA THR A 454 -27.58 -24.75 -0.90
C THR A 454 -27.28 -23.62 -1.88
N LEU A 455 -27.06 -22.43 -1.34
CA LEU A 455 -26.55 -21.29 -2.11
C LEU A 455 -25.06 -21.15 -1.88
N THR A 456 -24.31 -21.05 -2.98
CA THR A 456 -22.88 -20.74 -2.98
C THR A 456 -22.71 -19.29 -3.44
N VAL A 457 -22.26 -18.40 -2.56
CA VAL A 457 -21.92 -17.01 -2.87
C VAL A 457 -20.42 -16.90 -3.05
N THR A 458 -19.99 -16.37 -4.19
CA THR A 458 -18.58 -16.11 -4.50
C THR A 458 -18.33 -14.62 -4.56
N ALA A 459 -17.41 -14.14 -3.73
CA ALA A 459 -16.85 -12.80 -3.77
C ALA A 459 -15.58 -12.80 -4.60
N THR A 460 -15.44 -11.85 -5.52
CA THR A 460 -14.27 -11.68 -6.38
C THR A 460 -13.77 -10.25 -6.26
N ASP A 461 -12.46 -10.08 -6.00
CA ASP A 461 -11.80 -8.79 -5.90
C ASP A 461 -11.50 -8.16 -7.29
N LEU A 462 -10.88 -6.98 -7.27
CA LEU A 462 -10.50 -6.26 -8.49
C LEU A 462 -9.32 -6.91 -9.24
N ASP A 463 -8.58 -7.82 -8.62
CA ASP A 463 -7.45 -8.55 -9.20
C ASP A 463 -7.87 -9.92 -9.74
N GLY A 464 -9.15 -10.31 -9.57
CA GLY A 464 -9.75 -11.54 -10.04
C GLY A 464 -9.55 -12.73 -9.09
N GLN A 465 -9.07 -12.51 -7.88
CA GLN A 465 -9.01 -13.54 -6.84
C GLN A 465 -10.38 -13.68 -6.18
N SER A 466 -10.74 -14.88 -5.71
CA SER A 466 -12.08 -15.11 -5.18
C SER A 466 -12.11 -16.04 -3.99
N VAL A 467 -13.18 -15.92 -3.20
CA VAL A 467 -13.53 -16.81 -2.09
C VAL A 467 -15.02 -17.09 -2.12
N SER A 468 -15.42 -18.28 -1.70
CA SER A 468 -16.83 -18.69 -1.63
C SER A 468 -17.26 -19.03 -0.23
N SER A 469 -18.55 -18.77 0.06
CA SER A 469 -19.25 -19.21 1.27
C SER A 469 -20.55 -19.87 0.87
N GLU A 470 -20.85 -20.99 1.52
CA GLU A 470 -22.06 -21.75 1.29
C GLU A 470 -22.99 -21.66 2.49
N PHE A 471 -24.29 -21.61 2.24
CA PHE A 471 -25.28 -21.70 3.28
C PHE A 471 -26.57 -22.38 2.78
N LYS A 472 -27.29 -22.98 3.71
CA LYS A 472 -28.53 -23.70 3.45
C LYS A 472 -29.71 -22.72 3.40
N VAL A 473 -30.59 -22.91 2.43
CA VAL A 473 -31.91 -22.27 2.34
C VAL A 473 -32.97 -23.33 2.46
N THR A 474 -33.84 -23.20 3.45
CA THR A 474 -35.02 -24.05 3.64
C THR A 474 -36.25 -23.26 3.22
N VAL A 475 -36.95 -23.69 2.18
CA VAL A 475 -38.25 -23.11 1.80
C VAL A 475 -39.33 -23.80 2.62
N LEU A 476 -39.94 -23.03 3.52
CA LEU A 476 -40.98 -23.51 4.39
C LEU A 476 -42.29 -23.68 3.61
N ASP A 477 -42.92 -24.82 3.85
CA ASP A 477 -44.24 -25.09 3.25
C ASP A 477 -45.32 -24.20 3.88
N SER A 478 -46.29 -23.80 3.09
CA SER A 478 -47.49 -23.19 3.64
C SER A 478 -48.58 -24.24 3.78
N TYR A 479 -49.45 -24.08 4.79
CA TYR A 479 -50.60 -24.98 4.96
C TYR A 479 -51.40 -25.08 3.65
N ALA A 480 -51.64 -23.98 2.96
CA ALA A 480 -52.40 -23.96 1.71
C ALA A 480 -51.72 -24.80 0.60
N ALA A 481 -50.41 -24.71 0.46
CA ALA A 481 -49.66 -25.50 -0.52
C ALA A 481 -49.60 -26.96 -0.14
N TRP A 482 -49.44 -27.29 1.15
CA TRP A 482 -49.55 -28.66 1.68
C TRP A 482 -50.94 -29.25 1.44
N ALA A 483 -51.99 -28.53 1.82
CA ALA A 483 -53.39 -28.99 1.64
C ALA A 483 -53.71 -29.26 0.16
N ALA A 484 -53.26 -28.43 -0.77
CA ALA A 484 -53.47 -28.63 -2.20
C ALA A 484 -52.87 -29.95 -2.75
N ARG A 485 -51.81 -30.47 -2.07
CA ARG A 485 -51.14 -31.74 -2.46
C ARG A 485 -51.79 -32.99 -1.85
N GLN A 486 -52.66 -32.86 -0.84
CA GLN A 486 -53.21 -34.00 -0.12
C GLN A 486 -54.32 -34.74 -0.83
N GLY A 487 -54.92 -34.15 -1.88
CA GLY A 487 -55.95 -34.79 -2.69
C GLY A 487 -57.32 -34.85 -2.01
N PHE A 488 -57.63 -33.89 -1.16
CA PHE A 488 -58.97 -33.75 -0.54
C PHE A 488 -60.10 -33.82 -1.55
N ALA A 489 -61.12 -34.58 -1.28
CA ALA A 489 -62.26 -34.76 -2.18
C ALA A 489 -63.12 -33.49 -2.33
N ASN A 490 -63.21 -32.69 -1.26
CA ASN A 490 -64.04 -31.49 -1.20
C ASN A 490 -63.25 -30.32 -0.61
N VAL A 491 -63.60 -29.07 -0.98
CA VAL A 491 -62.98 -27.87 -0.41
C VAL A 491 -63.18 -27.72 1.11
N PRO A 492 -64.34 -28.05 1.71
CA PRO A 492 -64.49 -28.04 3.16
C PRO A 492 -63.54 -28.98 3.91
N ASP A 493 -63.22 -30.14 3.31
CA ASP A 493 -62.33 -31.13 3.91
C ASP A 493 -60.88 -30.68 4.01
N SER A 494 -60.50 -29.72 3.20
CA SER A 494 -59.14 -29.10 3.23
C SER A 494 -59.00 -27.94 4.23
N ALA A 495 -60.04 -27.62 4.99
CA ALA A 495 -59.99 -26.54 5.97
C ALA A 495 -59.01 -26.90 7.12
N PRO A 496 -58.25 -25.92 7.66
CA PRO A 496 -57.30 -26.18 8.75
C PRO A 496 -57.93 -26.86 9.97
N THR A 497 -59.23 -26.66 10.22
CA THR A 497 -59.95 -27.19 11.38
C THR A 497 -60.76 -28.44 11.04
N ALA A 498 -60.68 -28.96 9.80
CA ALA A 498 -61.33 -30.19 9.42
C ALA A 498 -60.48 -31.40 9.91
N ASP A 499 -61.14 -32.52 10.14
CA ASP A 499 -60.59 -33.83 10.51
C ASP A 499 -61.29 -34.88 9.59
N PRO A 500 -60.83 -35.04 8.34
CA PRO A 500 -61.50 -35.84 7.31
C PRO A 500 -61.44 -37.37 7.57
N ASP A 501 -60.43 -37.83 8.25
CA ASP A 501 -60.23 -39.27 8.55
C ASP A 501 -60.68 -39.65 9.96
N ASN A 502 -61.14 -38.66 10.75
CA ASN A 502 -61.73 -38.81 12.10
C ASN A 502 -60.76 -39.48 13.12
N ASP A 503 -59.48 -39.18 13.05
CA ASP A 503 -58.48 -39.68 13.99
C ASP A 503 -58.32 -38.79 15.22
N GLY A 504 -58.95 -37.61 15.21
CA GLY A 504 -58.92 -36.63 16.30
C GLY A 504 -57.89 -35.55 16.15
N LEU A 505 -57.11 -35.52 15.05
CA LEU A 505 -56.23 -34.44 14.65
C LEU A 505 -56.90 -33.61 13.57
N THR A 506 -56.79 -32.31 13.67
CA THR A 506 -57.18 -31.43 12.58
C THR A 506 -56.12 -31.40 11.51
N ASN A 507 -56.50 -31.09 10.25
CA ASN A 507 -55.55 -30.95 9.14
C ASN A 507 -54.36 -30.03 9.47
N PHE A 508 -54.56 -28.95 10.27
CA PHE A 508 -53.48 -28.08 10.68
C PHE A 508 -52.51 -28.75 11.67
N GLU A 509 -53.06 -29.58 12.59
CA GLU A 509 -52.24 -30.35 13.51
C GLU A 509 -51.46 -31.43 12.78
N GLU A 510 -52.09 -32.06 11.78
CA GLU A 510 -51.41 -33.05 10.93
C GLU A 510 -50.33 -32.41 10.06
N PHE A 511 -50.57 -31.25 9.51
CA PHE A 511 -49.56 -30.47 8.83
C PHE A 511 -48.36 -30.16 9.76
N ALA A 512 -48.62 -29.77 11.01
CA ALA A 512 -47.62 -29.48 12.00
C ALA A 512 -46.84 -30.74 12.47
N LEU A 513 -47.51 -31.89 12.51
CA LEU A 513 -46.97 -33.16 12.97
C LEU A 513 -46.41 -34.05 11.85
N ALA A 514 -46.54 -33.62 10.59
CA ALA A 514 -46.16 -34.39 9.39
C ALA A 514 -46.91 -35.76 9.33
N THR A 515 -48.19 -35.77 9.70
CA THR A 515 -49.06 -36.94 9.58
C THR A 515 -49.99 -36.83 8.37
N PRO A 516 -50.52 -37.94 7.82
CA PRO A 516 -51.36 -37.90 6.63
C PRO A 516 -52.82 -37.51 6.99
N PRO A 517 -53.45 -36.51 6.32
CA PRO A 517 -54.79 -36.01 6.68
C PRO A 517 -55.97 -36.85 6.17
N LEU A 518 -55.71 -37.94 5.47
CA LEU A 518 -56.70 -38.82 4.88
C LEU A 518 -56.51 -40.30 5.30
N ALA A 519 -55.64 -40.54 6.24
CA ALA A 519 -55.34 -41.88 6.74
C ALA A 519 -55.10 -41.83 8.28
N PRO A 520 -55.98 -42.37 9.11
CA PRO A 520 -55.89 -42.23 10.56
C PRO A 520 -54.55 -42.60 11.13
N THR A 521 -54.06 -41.75 12.04
CA THR A 521 -52.82 -41.93 12.78
C THR A 521 -53.12 -42.00 14.31
N PRO A 522 -53.88 -43.01 14.77
CA PRO A 522 -54.54 -43.01 16.08
C PRO A 522 -53.58 -42.97 17.27
N ASP A 523 -52.30 -43.23 17.06
CA ASP A 523 -51.26 -43.23 18.09
C ASP A 523 -50.32 -42.01 18.05
N MET A 524 -50.67 -40.97 17.32
CA MET A 524 -49.85 -39.75 17.26
C MET A 524 -50.68 -38.53 17.70
N PRO A 525 -50.22 -37.72 18.65
CA PRO A 525 -49.06 -37.92 19.54
C PRO A 525 -49.25 -39.12 20.51
N ARG A 526 -48.26 -39.98 20.59
CA ARG A 526 -48.32 -41.17 21.46
C ARG A 526 -47.80 -40.86 22.85
N SER A 527 -48.62 -41.17 23.89
CA SER A 527 -48.20 -41.08 25.28
C SER A 527 -47.97 -42.46 25.89
N GLU A 528 -46.90 -42.59 26.68
CA GLU A 528 -46.60 -43.82 27.41
C GLU A 528 -45.89 -43.52 28.75
N VAL A 529 -45.90 -44.45 29.63
CA VAL A 529 -45.10 -44.40 30.84
C VAL A 529 -43.96 -45.40 30.70
N LEU A 530 -42.75 -44.92 30.58
CA LEU A 530 -41.53 -45.70 30.43
C LEU A 530 -40.55 -45.38 31.55
N ASN A 531 -40.02 -46.41 32.24
CA ASN A 531 -39.09 -46.24 33.36
C ASN A 531 -39.62 -45.30 34.46
N GLY A 532 -40.94 -45.30 34.67
CA GLY A 532 -41.59 -44.46 35.68
C GLY A 532 -41.81 -43.00 35.27
N HIS A 533 -41.49 -42.60 34.07
CA HIS A 533 -41.71 -41.25 33.54
C HIS A 533 -42.82 -41.26 32.49
N LEU A 534 -43.67 -40.24 32.53
CA LEU A 534 -44.57 -39.96 31.43
C LEU A 534 -43.77 -39.40 30.25
N GLN A 535 -43.96 -40.00 29.09
CA GLN A 535 -43.34 -39.62 27.84
C GLN A 535 -44.44 -39.33 26.80
N LEU A 536 -44.13 -38.40 25.88
CA LEU A 536 -44.95 -38.11 24.71
C LEU A 536 -44.05 -38.18 23.47
N ALA A 537 -44.42 -39.06 22.54
CA ALA A 537 -43.72 -39.19 21.25
C ALA A 537 -44.58 -38.54 20.16
N PHE A 538 -43.96 -37.75 19.34
CA PHE A 538 -44.59 -37.09 18.19
C PHE A 538 -43.55 -36.74 17.12
N THR A 539 -44.00 -36.41 15.96
CA THR A 539 -43.18 -35.87 14.88
C THR A 539 -43.44 -34.36 14.71
N LEU A 540 -42.52 -33.68 14.11
CA LEU A 540 -42.65 -32.27 13.71
C LEU A 540 -42.33 -32.14 12.23
N ASN A 541 -43.12 -31.38 11.52
CA ASN A 541 -42.79 -30.94 10.22
C ASN A 541 -41.88 -29.69 10.33
N ASP A 542 -40.58 -29.88 10.27
CA ASP A 542 -39.59 -28.77 10.38
C ASP A 542 -39.78 -27.74 9.27
N GLU A 543 -40.39 -28.10 8.18
CA GLU A 543 -40.59 -27.27 6.99
C GLU A 543 -41.91 -26.50 7.02
N ALA A 544 -42.79 -26.82 7.97
CA ALA A 544 -44.05 -26.08 8.14
C ALA A 544 -43.87 -24.69 8.76
N GLY A 545 -42.72 -24.37 9.35
CA GLY A 545 -42.47 -23.11 10.03
C GLY A 545 -43.32 -22.88 11.28
N ILE A 546 -43.94 -23.95 11.82
CA ILE A 546 -44.82 -23.88 12.97
C ILE A 546 -44.00 -24.05 14.24
N THR A 547 -44.18 -23.15 15.21
CA THR A 547 -43.62 -23.34 16.56
C THR A 547 -44.54 -24.27 17.38
N THR A 548 -44.07 -25.50 17.63
CA THR A 548 -44.77 -26.43 18.50
C THR A 548 -44.32 -26.26 19.94
N THR A 549 -45.25 -26.09 20.86
CA THR A 549 -44.99 -25.88 22.28
C THR A 549 -45.54 -27.08 23.08
N LEU A 550 -44.69 -27.75 23.87
CA LEU A 550 -45.12 -28.72 24.87
C LEU A 550 -45.57 -27.96 26.11
N GLN A 551 -46.78 -28.18 26.50
CA GLN A 551 -47.37 -27.57 27.69
C GLN A 551 -47.71 -28.63 28.73
N SER A 552 -47.61 -28.28 30.01
CA SER A 552 -48.07 -29.12 31.13
C SER A 552 -49.00 -28.37 32.06
N THR A 553 -49.85 -29.11 32.74
CA THR A 553 -50.63 -28.62 33.87
C THR A 553 -50.81 -29.73 34.90
N THR A 554 -51.11 -29.38 36.15
CA THR A 554 -51.45 -30.30 37.23
C THR A 554 -52.96 -30.49 37.42
N ASP A 555 -53.73 -29.56 36.81
CA ASP A 555 -55.19 -29.55 36.84
C ASP A 555 -55.68 -29.02 35.47
N LEU A 556 -56.62 -29.74 34.84
CA LEU A 556 -57.14 -29.41 33.53
C LEU A 556 -57.94 -28.07 33.51
N ALA A 557 -58.39 -27.60 34.68
CA ALA A 557 -59.03 -26.29 34.83
C ALA A 557 -58.03 -25.14 35.07
N SER A 558 -56.76 -25.44 35.31
CA SER A 558 -55.69 -24.49 35.61
C SER A 558 -54.98 -24.03 34.34
N PRO A 559 -54.30 -22.85 34.36
CA PRO A 559 -53.48 -22.42 33.24
C PRO A 559 -52.38 -23.44 32.88
N TRP A 560 -52.15 -23.62 31.60
CA TRP A 560 -51.09 -24.46 31.07
C TRP A 560 -49.76 -23.73 31.07
N THR A 561 -48.68 -24.41 31.42
CA THR A 561 -47.32 -23.87 31.45
C THR A 561 -46.55 -24.37 30.24
N ASP A 562 -45.87 -23.48 29.54
CA ASP A 562 -44.95 -23.82 28.46
C ASP A 562 -43.70 -24.48 29.06
N GLU A 563 -43.45 -25.74 28.72
CA GLU A 563 -42.32 -26.54 29.23
C GLU A 563 -41.20 -26.63 28.20
N TRP A 564 -41.51 -26.61 26.92
CA TRP A 564 -40.55 -26.64 25.81
C TRP A 564 -41.20 -26.14 24.53
N LYS A 565 -40.33 -25.56 23.67
CA LYS A 565 -40.70 -25.14 22.29
C LYS A 565 -39.77 -25.80 21.27
N SER A 566 -40.29 -26.05 20.06
CA SER A 566 -39.50 -26.63 18.96
C SER A 566 -38.26 -25.80 18.59
N THR A 567 -38.29 -24.50 18.90
CA THR A 567 -37.21 -23.54 18.70
C THR A 567 -36.17 -23.47 19.82
N ASP A 568 -36.40 -24.17 20.95
CA ASP A 568 -35.50 -24.13 22.11
C ASP A 568 -34.19 -24.85 21.83
N ALA A 569 -33.09 -24.33 22.41
CA ALA A 569 -31.77 -24.95 22.33
C ALA A 569 -31.71 -26.34 22.96
N GLN A 570 -30.90 -27.20 22.40
CA GLN A 570 -30.68 -28.56 22.92
C GLN A 570 -29.28 -28.68 23.57
N PRO A 571 -29.10 -29.53 24.62
CA PRO A 571 -30.11 -30.45 25.25
C PRO A 571 -31.12 -29.68 26.14
N HIS A 572 -32.36 -30.17 26.20
CA HIS A 572 -33.42 -29.60 27.04
C HIS A 572 -33.93 -30.65 28.04
N PRO A 573 -34.23 -30.29 29.31
CA PRO A 573 -34.61 -31.28 30.37
C PRO A 573 -35.83 -32.13 30.05
N TRP A 574 -36.76 -31.59 29.25
CA TRP A 574 -37.98 -32.28 28.84
C TRP A 574 -37.84 -33.12 27.56
N ILE A 575 -36.68 -33.10 26.91
CA ILE A 575 -36.46 -33.83 25.66
C ILE A 575 -35.52 -35.00 25.92
N ALA A 576 -36.03 -36.21 25.76
CA ALA A 576 -35.26 -37.44 25.90
C ALA A 576 -34.47 -37.75 24.62
N THR A 577 -35.10 -37.60 23.44
CA THR A 577 -34.45 -37.75 22.15
C THR A 577 -35.07 -36.78 21.12
N ARG A 578 -34.26 -36.30 20.21
CA ARG A 578 -34.67 -35.51 19.03
C ARG A 578 -33.82 -35.95 17.85
N THR A 579 -34.45 -36.41 16.79
CA THR A 579 -33.76 -36.85 15.56
C THR A 579 -34.48 -36.31 14.36
N THR A 580 -33.74 -35.72 13.43
CA THR A 580 -34.31 -35.14 12.18
C THR A 580 -33.86 -35.98 10.98
N SER A 581 -34.79 -36.26 10.10
CA SER A 581 -34.53 -36.94 8.83
C SER A 581 -35.56 -36.45 7.81
N ASN A 582 -35.12 -36.05 6.61
CA ASN A 582 -35.99 -35.63 5.50
C ASN A 582 -37.04 -34.55 5.85
N GLY A 583 -36.64 -33.53 6.63
CA GLY A 583 -37.54 -32.46 7.04
C GLY A 583 -38.56 -32.81 8.11
N ILE A 584 -38.47 -34.01 8.68
CA ILE A 584 -39.31 -34.48 9.80
C ILE A 584 -38.44 -34.72 11.02
N THR A 585 -38.74 -34.07 12.13
CA THR A 585 -38.10 -34.31 13.42
C THR A 585 -38.95 -35.18 14.31
N SER A 586 -38.45 -36.34 14.66
CA SER A 586 -39.05 -37.21 15.72
C SER A 586 -38.60 -36.70 17.09
N VAL A 587 -39.55 -36.47 17.96
CA VAL A 587 -39.34 -35.98 19.32
C VAL A 587 -39.92 -36.98 20.34
N LEU A 588 -39.10 -37.36 21.31
CA LEU A 588 -39.54 -38.06 22.50
C LEU A 588 -39.31 -37.14 23.70
N THR A 589 -40.39 -36.76 24.35
CA THR A 589 -40.32 -35.99 25.59
C THR A 589 -40.25 -36.91 26.80
N ARG A 590 -39.75 -36.38 27.92
CA ARG A 590 -39.70 -37.07 29.18
C ARG A 590 -40.01 -36.09 30.31
N VAL A 591 -41.10 -36.32 31.03
CA VAL A 591 -41.38 -35.54 32.25
C VAL A 591 -40.25 -35.78 33.26
N PRO A 592 -39.58 -34.76 33.77
CA PRO A 592 -38.42 -34.90 34.65
C PRO A 592 -38.72 -35.69 35.95
N ALA A 593 -39.94 -35.56 36.48
CA ALA A 593 -40.38 -36.31 37.66
C ALA A 593 -41.00 -37.66 37.28
N THR A 594 -40.83 -38.70 38.11
CA THR A 594 -41.48 -40.01 37.91
C THR A 594 -42.96 -39.95 38.28
N VAL A 595 -43.80 -40.71 37.58
CA VAL A 595 -45.25 -40.82 37.88
C VAL A 595 -45.60 -41.44 39.24
N GLN A 596 -44.61 -42.07 39.85
CA GLN A 596 -44.78 -42.73 41.17
C GLN A 596 -44.24 -41.87 42.33
N ASP A 597 -43.70 -40.69 42.08
CA ASP A 597 -43.20 -39.77 43.11
C ASP A 597 -44.43 -39.18 43.87
N PRO A 598 -44.70 -39.56 45.13
CA PRO A 598 -45.84 -39.05 45.84
C PRO A 598 -45.72 -37.56 46.22
N THR A 599 -44.55 -36.98 46.10
CA THR A 599 -44.30 -35.55 46.39
C THR A 599 -44.56 -34.64 45.19
N GLN A 600 -44.78 -35.23 44.02
CA GLN A 600 -45.02 -34.46 42.78
C GLN A 600 -46.51 -34.53 42.38
N PRO A 601 -47.10 -33.40 41.99
CA PRO A 601 -48.48 -33.41 41.51
C PRO A 601 -48.59 -34.18 40.19
N ARG A 602 -49.75 -34.76 39.91
CA ARG A 602 -50.05 -35.35 38.59
C ARG A 602 -49.83 -34.27 37.50
N LYS A 603 -49.26 -34.66 36.33
CA LYS A 603 -49.07 -33.82 35.20
C LYS A 603 -49.90 -34.32 34.02
N PHE A 604 -50.52 -33.34 33.31
CA PHE A 604 -51.14 -33.53 32.01
C PHE A 604 -50.24 -32.83 30.99
N LEU A 605 -50.14 -33.39 29.80
CA LEU A 605 -49.33 -32.85 28.70
C LEU A 605 -50.22 -32.55 27.48
N ARG A 606 -49.92 -31.52 26.75
CA ARG A 606 -50.48 -31.27 25.42
C ARG A 606 -49.46 -30.59 24.51
N LEU A 607 -49.69 -30.71 23.23
CA LEU A 607 -49.01 -29.89 22.22
C LEU A 607 -49.88 -28.68 21.89
N LYS A 608 -49.23 -27.53 21.63
CA LYS A 608 -49.84 -26.30 21.12
C LYS A 608 -49.06 -25.89 19.91
N PHE A 609 -49.74 -25.63 18.83
CA PHE A 609 -49.20 -25.18 17.56
C PHE A 609 -49.45 -23.67 17.35
N ASN A 610 -48.39 -22.88 16.98
CA ASN A 610 -48.47 -21.43 16.82
C ASN A 610 -47.83 -21.02 15.51
#